data_fae9c8fac20015baf04d92cd2be0b6e5
#
_entry.id   fae9c8fac20015baf04d92cd2be0b6e5
#
_cell.length_a   1.000
_cell.length_b   1.000
_cell.length_c   1.000
_cell.angle_alpha   90.00
_cell.angle_beta   90.00
_cell.angle_gamma   90.00
#
_symmetry.space_group_name_H-M   'P 1'
#
loop_
_entity.id
_entity.type
_entity.pdbx_description
1 polymer ?
#
loop_
_entity_poly.entity_id
_entity_poly.type
_entity_poly.pdbx_seq_one_letter_code
_entity_poly.pdbx_strand_id
1 'polypeptide(L)'
;MTNTKTEPTVKKDYFTMGQMRNALIQIEDQMVHSAWMPSIILGINRGGCIPGVYLSHRINTAHEVLDVRLRDHTTKPNLSVLEKAFAFQKKILIIDDINDSGETFNYIIENFIGNRNFDHKIKFAALIHNTPSKAKVDYHGYTIDKSKNPVWVVFPWEEWDK
;
A
#
# COMPACT_ATOMS: atom_id res chain seq x y z
N MET A 1 -27.33 7.70 -37.18
CA MET A 1 -26.53 8.64 -36.35
C MET A 1 -26.04 7.87 -35.12
N THR A 2 -24.84 7.37 -35.18
CA THR A 2 -24.19 6.64 -34.07
C THR A 2 -23.60 7.66 -33.09
N ASN A 3 -24.24 7.81 -31.95
CA ASN A 3 -23.76 8.64 -30.85
C ASN A 3 -22.60 7.90 -30.18
N THR A 4 -21.38 8.10 -30.64
CA THR A 4 -20.18 7.71 -29.92
C THR A 4 -20.04 8.63 -28.73
N LYS A 5 -20.55 8.19 -27.55
CA LYS A 5 -20.15 8.77 -26.28
C LYS A 5 -18.66 8.46 -26.10
N THR A 6 -17.81 9.43 -26.37
CA THR A 6 -16.43 9.40 -25.91
C THR A 6 -16.45 9.38 -24.39
N GLU A 7 -16.12 8.24 -23.78
CA GLU A 7 -15.89 8.17 -22.35
C GLU A 7 -14.78 9.19 -21.98
N PRO A 8 -14.96 9.96 -20.92
CA PRO A 8 -13.94 10.93 -20.52
C PRO A 8 -12.65 10.15 -20.18
N THR A 9 -11.60 10.38 -20.96
CA THR A 9 -10.27 9.81 -20.71
C THR A 9 -9.76 10.36 -19.37
N VAL A 10 -9.63 9.48 -18.36
CA VAL A 10 -9.05 9.85 -17.07
C VAL A 10 -7.60 10.28 -17.28
N LYS A 11 -7.23 11.44 -16.75
CA LYS A 11 -5.86 11.96 -16.83
C LYS A 11 -4.90 10.98 -16.13
N LYS A 12 -3.81 10.61 -16.79
CA LYS A 12 -2.72 9.84 -16.20
C LYS A 12 -1.74 10.76 -15.46
N ASP A 13 -1.33 10.34 -14.29
CA ASP A 13 -0.28 10.97 -13.49
C ASP A 13 0.84 9.94 -13.25
N TYR A 14 2.03 10.26 -13.77
CA TYR A 14 3.17 9.34 -13.76
C TYR A 14 4.02 9.54 -12.51
N PHE A 15 4.00 8.53 -11.65
CA PHE A 15 4.80 8.50 -10.44
C PHE A 15 6.21 7.99 -10.75
N THR A 16 7.24 8.68 -10.25
CA THR A 16 8.64 8.38 -10.55
C THR A 16 9.32 7.57 -9.45
N MET A 17 10.44 6.91 -9.79
CA MET A 17 11.29 6.25 -8.79
C MET A 17 11.84 7.23 -7.76
N GLY A 18 12.13 8.47 -8.16
CA GLY A 18 12.55 9.53 -7.25
C GLY A 18 11.45 9.89 -6.24
N GLN A 19 10.21 9.99 -6.70
CA GLN A 19 9.06 10.21 -5.82
C GLN A 19 8.84 9.03 -4.87
N MET A 20 9.02 7.79 -5.33
CA MET A 20 8.96 6.62 -4.45
C MET A 20 9.98 6.71 -3.31
N ARG A 21 11.23 7.05 -3.63
CA ARG A 21 12.28 7.22 -2.61
C ARG A 21 11.94 8.31 -1.60
N ASN A 22 11.45 9.44 -2.09
CA ASN A 22 11.01 10.54 -1.20
C ASN A 22 9.84 10.12 -0.31
N ALA A 23 8.86 9.39 -0.86
CA ALA A 23 7.74 8.84 -0.07
C ALA A 23 8.23 7.89 1.03
N LEU A 24 9.19 7.02 0.73
CA LEU A 24 9.76 6.08 1.71
C LEU A 24 10.56 6.80 2.81
N ILE A 25 11.26 7.89 2.48
CA ILE A 25 11.93 8.72 3.49
C ILE A 25 10.89 9.35 4.43
N GLN A 26 9.80 9.88 3.89
CA GLN A 26 8.72 10.45 4.70
C GLN A 26 8.04 9.41 5.59
N ILE A 27 7.84 8.19 5.09
CA ILE A 27 7.28 7.07 5.87
C ILE A 27 8.23 6.70 7.01
N GLU A 28 9.52 6.58 6.75
CA GLU A 28 10.54 6.31 7.77
C GLU A 28 10.54 7.40 8.86
N ASP A 29 10.54 8.68 8.46
CA ASP A 29 10.51 9.81 9.39
C ASP A 29 9.27 9.77 10.29
N GLN A 30 8.10 9.43 9.74
CA GLN A 30 6.86 9.26 10.52
C GLN A 30 6.97 8.11 11.51
N MET A 31 7.57 6.98 11.11
CA MET A 31 7.80 5.84 12.01
C MET A 31 8.73 6.22 13.16
N VAL A 32 9.83 6.92 12.86
CA VAL A 32 10.79 7.40 13.87
C VAL A 32 10.11 8.37 14.84
N HIS A 33 9.35 9.35 14.35
CA HIS A 33 8.65 10.31 15.20
C HIS A 33 7.58 9.66 16.09
N SER A 34 6.94 8.60 15.63
CA SER A 34 5.98 7.82 16.43
C SER A 34 6.64 6.80 17.36
N ALA A 35 7.97 6.75 17.41
CA ALA A 35 8.75 5.78 18.18
C ALA A 35 8.35 4.31 17.88
N TRP A 36 8.01 4.02 16.61
CA TRP A 36 7.60 2.70 16.16
C TRP A 36 8.39 2.27 14.93
N MET A 37 9.03 1.12 14.99
CA MET A 37 9.75 0.53 13.86
C MET A 37 9.33 -0.92 13.67
N PRO A 38 9.14 -1.37 12.42
CA PRO A 38 8.78 -2.76 12.14
C PRO A 38 9.98 -3.70 12.34
N SER A 39 9.69 -4.94 12.69
CA SER A 39 10.64 -6.05 12.61
C SER A 39 10.45 -6.91 11.36
N ILE A 40 9.37 -6.70 10.63
CA ILE A 40 9.12 -7.27 9.30
C ILE A 40 8.23 -6.32 8.49
N ILE A 41 8.50 -6.24 7.19
CA ILE A 41 7.69 -5.52 6.22
C ILE A 41 7.00 -6.55 5.32
N LEU A 42 5.68 -6.41 5.16
CA LEU A 42 4.89 -7.19 4.22
C LEU A 42 4.45 -6.29 3.07
N GLY A 43 5.04 -6.49 1.90
CA GLY A 43 4.62 -5.80 0.68
C GLY A 43 3.41 -6.48 0.05
N ILE A 44 2.35 -5.72 -0.19
CA ILE A 44 1.16 -6.27 -0.86
C ILE A 44 1.47 -6.54 -2.33
N ASN A 45 1.28 -7.76 -2.74
CA ASN A 45 1.51 -8.19 -4.12
C ASN A 45 0.45 -7.54 -5.05
N ARG A 46 0.86 -6.88 -6.12
CA ARG A 46 2.21 -6.76 -6.68
C ARG A 46 2.86 -5.42 -6.37
N GLY A 47 2.11 -4.31 -6.47
CA GLY A 47 2.64 -2.95 -6.41
C GLY A 47 3.36 -2.60 -5.09
N GLY A 48 2.84 -3.08 -3.98
CA GLY A 48 3.44 -2.86 -2.66
C GLY A 48 4.75 -3.61 -2.41
N CYS A 49 5.06 -4.63 -3.22
CA CYS A 49 6.32 -5.35 -3.09
C CYS A 49 7.53 -4.48 -3.44
N ILE A 50 7.41 -3.61 -4.44
CA ILE A 50 8.51 -2.73 -4.86
C ILE A 50 8.92 -1.77 -3.73
N PRO A 51 8.03 -0.90 -3.22
CA PRO A 51 8.37 -0.05 -2.09
C PRO A 51 8.74 -0.84 -0.83
N GLY A 52 8.12 -2.00 -0.60
CA GLY A 52 8.44 -2.88 0.52
C GLY A 52 9.89 -3.34 0.50
N VAL A 53 10.39 -3.79 -0.64
CA VAL A 53 11.80 -4.20 -0.81
C VAL A 53 12.73 -3.00 -0.61
N TYR A 54 12.46 -1.85 -1.23
CA TYR A 54 13.29 -0.66 -1.06
C TYR A 54 13.36 -0.20 0.39
N LEU A 55 12.22 -0.17 1.08
CA LEU A 55 12.17 0.22 2.50
C LEU A 55 12.92 -0.81 3.37
N SER A 56 12.78 -2.11 3.07
CA SER A 56 13.48 -3.16 3.82
C SER A 56 15.00 -3.02 3.77
N HIS A 57 15.53 -2.68 2.60
CA HIS A 57 16.96 -2.37 2.46
C HIS A 57 17.36 -1.11 3.22
N ARG A 58 16.54 -0.06 3.12
CA ARG A 58 16.83 1.22 3.77
C ARG A 58 16.92 1.12 5.29
N ILE A 59 15.99 0.40 5.92
CA ILE A 59 15.93 0.26 7.39
C ILE A 59 16.48 -1.08 7.90
N ASN A 60 17.11 -1.87 7.03
CA ASN A 60 17.68 -3.19 7.33
C ASN A 60 16.70 -4.11 8.07
N THR A 61 15.52 -4.29 7.52
CA THR A 61 14.43 -5.09 8.09
C THR A 61 13.99 -6.16 7.11
N ALA A 62 13.58 -7.34 7.59
CA ALA A 62 13.08 -8.42 6.75
C ALA A 62 11.85 -8.00 5.91
N HIS A 63 11.74 -8.54 4.70
CA HIS A 63 10.61 -8.34 3.80
C HIS A 63 10.05 -9.68 3.35
N GLU A 64 8.73 -9.79 3.32
CA GLU A 64 8.00 -10.88 2.68
C GLU A 64 6.81 -10.35 1.88
N VAL A 65 6.27 -11.18 0.99
CA VAL A 65 5.13 -10.84 0.13
C VAL A 65 3.83 -11.23 0.81
N LEU A 66 2.87 -10.30 0.84
CA LEU A 66 1.50 -10.56 1.26
C LEU A 66 0.59 -10.58 0.03
N ASP A 67 0.00 -11.73 -0.27
CA ASP A 67 -0.80 -11.93 -1.47
C ASP A 67 -2.29 -11.69 -1.21
N VAL A 68 -2.69 -10.43 -1.31
CA VAL A 68 -4.09 -9.97 -1.17
C VAL A 68 -4.51 -9.24 -2.44
N ARG A 69 -4.79 -10.00 -3.51
CA ARG A 69 -5.25 -9.46 -4.80
C ARG A 69 -6.77 -9.56 -4.89
N LEU A 70 -7.47 -8.45 -4.62
CA LEU A 70 -8.93 -8.40 -4.68
C LEU A 70 -9.49 -8.14 -6.09
N ARG A 71 -8.71 -7.52 -6.96
CA ARG A 71 -9.12 -7.18 -8.34
C ARG A 71 -8.97 -8.34 -9.32
N ASP A 72 -8.12 -9.28 -8.99
CA ASP A 72 -7.87 -10.46 -9.80
C ASP A 72 -8.60 -11.65 -9.15
N HIS A 73 -9.84 -11.88 -9.55
CA HIS A 73 -10.71 -12.91 -8.98
C HIS A 73 -10.22 -14.36 -9.19
N THR A 74 -9.01 -14.55 -9.72
CA THR A 74 -8.45 -15.87 -10.03
C THR A 74 -7.82 -16.58 -8.84
N THR A 75 -7.42 -15.84 -7.80
CA THR A 75 -6.80 -16.40 -6.59
C THR A 75 -7.46 -15.88 -5.31
N LYS A 76 -7.64 -16.76 -4.33
CA LYS A 76 -8.08 -16.34 -3.00
C LYS A 76 -6.97 -15.55 -2.29
N PRO A 77 -7.31 -14.48 -1.55
CA PRO A 77 -6.36 -13.81 -0.68
C PRO A 77 -5.71 -14.79 0.30
N ASN A 78 -4.40 -14.65 0.48
CA ASN A 78 -3.62 -15.51 1.37
C ASN A 78 -2.97 -14.68 2.48
N LEU A 79 -3.48 -14.81 3.68
CA LEU A 79 -3.00 -14.11 4.88
C LEU A 79 -2.00 -14.93 5.71
N SER A 80 -1.57 -16.11 5.25
CA SER A 80 -0.73 -17.03 6.04
C SER A 80 0.60 -16.43 6.48
N VAL A 81 1.23 -15.57 5.66
CA VAL A 81 2.47 -14.89 6.02
C VAL A 81 2.24 -13.87 7.14
N LEU A 82 1.11 -13.20 7.13
CA LEU A 82 0.70 -12.28 8.19
C LEU A 82 0.40 -13.03 9.49
N GLU A 83 -0.32 -14.13 9.41
CA GLU A 83 -0.62 -15.01 10.56
C GLU A 83 0.67 -15.52 11.21
N LYS A 84 1.62 -15.98 10.39
CA LYS A 84 2.92 -16.45 10.86
C LYS A 84 3.71 -15.33 11.54
N ALA A 85 3.85 -14.18 10.90
CA ALA A 85 4.57 -13.04 11.47
C ALA A 85 3.96 -12.58 12.80
N PHE A 86 2.65 -12.58 12.88
CA PHE A 86 1.92 -12.25 14.11
C PHE A 86 2.13 -13.30 15.21
N ALA A 87 2.10 -14.60 14.88
CA ALA A 87 2.35 -15.68 15.83
C ALA A 87 3.77 -15.59 16.44
N PHE A 88 4.76 -15.12 15.67
CA PHE A 88 6.12 -14.84 16.15
C PHE A 88 6.28 -13.47 16.86
N GLN A 89 5.18 -12.83 17.22
CA GLN A 89 5.17 -11.55 17.94
C GLN A 89 5.91 -10.40 17.23
N LYS A 90 5.97 -10.46 15.89
CA LYS A 90 6.63 -9.42 15.08
C LYS A 90 5.85 -8.11 15.12
N LYS A 91 6.57 -6.98 15.05
CA LYS A 91 6.00 -5.69 14.65
C LYS A 91 5.94 -5.65 13.13
N ILE A 92 4.76 -5.52 12.56
CA ILE A 92 4.49 -5.75 11.15
C ILE A 92 4.09 -4.43 10.48
N LEU A 93 4.84 -4.01 9.46
CA LEU A 93 4.41 -2.96 8.56
C LEU A 93 3.84 -3.60 7.29
N ILE A 94 2.59 -3.32 6.98
CA ILE A 94 1.96 -3.71 5.71
C ILE A 94 2.00 -2.50 4.79
N ILE A 95 2.64 -2.64 3.64
CA ILE A 95 2.83 -1.53 2.69
C ILE A 95 2.24 -1.84 1.32
N ASP A 96 1.57 -0.85 0.74
CA ASP A 96 1.11 -0.85 -0.65
C ASP A 96 1.64 0.38 -1.40
N ASP A 97 1.51 0.39 -2.71
CA ASP A 97 1.87 1.55 -3.53
C ASP A 97 0.86 2.69 -3.37
N ILE A 98 -0.42 2.38 -3.38
CA ILE A 98 -1.49 3.37 -3.19
C ILE A 98 -2.63 2.82 -2.33
N ASN A 99 -3.06 3.60 -1.35
CA ASN A 99 -4.33 3.41 -0.67
C ASN A 99 -5.41 4.23 -1.40
N ASP A 100 -6.03 3.63 -2.42
CA ASP A 100 -6.97 4.30 -3.30
C ASP A 100 -8.41 4.26 -2.76
N SER A 101 -9.11 3.15 -2.93
CA SER A 101 -10.46 2.96 -2.37
C SER A 101 -10.44 2.51 -0.91
N GLY A 102 -9.36 1.89 -0.47
CA GLY A 102 -9.20 1.30 0.84
C GLY A 102 -9.66 -0.16 0.95
N GLU A 103 -10.10 -0.77 -0.14
CA GLU A 103 -10.64 -2.14 -0.13
C GLU A 103 -9.61 -3.17 0.34
N THR A 104 -8.37 -3.06 -0.12
CA THR A 104 -7.30 -4.00 0.24
C THR A 104 -6.97 -3.96 1.72
N PHE A 105 -6.76 -2.78 2.28
CA PHE A 105 -6.48 -2.64 3.71
C PHE A 105 -7.69 -3.01 4.57
N ASN A 106 -8.89 -2.62 4.18
CA ASN A 106 -10.11 -3.01 4.89
C ASN A 106 -10.31 -4.53 4.89
N TYR A 107 -10.01 -5.20 3.77
CA TYR A 107 -10.07 -6.66 3.72
C TYR A 107 -9.15 -7.30 4.79
N ILE A 108 -7.92 -6.81 4.92
CA ILE A 108 -6.97 -7.29 5.93
C ILE A 108 -7.47 -6.99 7.34
N ILE A 109 -7.99 -5.79 7.58
CA ILE A 109 -8.54 -5.38 8.87
C ILE A 109 -9.72 -6.28 9.25
N GLU A 110 -10.66 -6.50 8.36
CA GLU A 110 -11.87 -7.27 8.63
C GLU A 110 -11.59 -8.77 8.80
N ASN A 111 -10.70 -9.33 7.98
CA ASN A 111 -10.46 -10.78 7.94
C ASN A 111 -9.33 -11.25 8.86
N PHE A 112 -8.44 -10.37 9.28
CA PHE A 112 -7.33 -10.71 10.16
C PHE A 112 -7.39 -9.98 11.50
N ILE A 113 -7.53 -8.67 11.49
CA ILE A 113 -7.50 -7.88 12.72
C ILE A 113 -8.81 -8.10 13.49
N GLY A 114 -9.96 -7.86 12.87
CA GLY A 114 -11.27 -8.06 13.49
C GLY A 114 -11.35 -7.49 14.92
N ASN A 115 -11.77 -8.33 15.85
CA ASN A 115 -11.87 -8.01 17.29
C ASN A 115 -10.57 -8.25 18.07
N ARG A 116 -9.47 -8.60 17.42
CA ARG A 116 -8.19 -8.80 18.08
C ARG A 116 -7.56 -7.45 18.42
N ASN A 117 -6.92 -7.33 19.58
CA ASN A 117 -6.23 -6.11 19.97
C ASN A 117 -4.81 -6.09 19.37
N PHE A 118 -4.65 -5.40 18.25
CA PHE A 118 -3.39 -5.33 17.49
C PHE A 118 -2.70 -3.97 17.50
N ASP A 119 -3.24 -3.00 18.20
CA ASP A 119 -2.94 -1.58 18.08
C ASP A 119 -1.44 -1.21 18.06
N HIS A 120 -0.59 -2.08 18.58
CA HIS A 120 0.85 -1.80 18.66
C HIS A 120 1.70 -2.61 17.70
N LYS A 121 1.15 -3.65 17.07
CA LYS A 121 1.95 -4.62 16.31
C LYS A 121 1.80 -4.52 14.82
N ILE A 122 0.68 -4.05 14.31
CA ILE A 122 0.41 -3.94 12.88
C ILE A 122 0.14 -2.49 12.52
N LYS A 123 0.89 -1.98 11.56
CA LYS A 123 0.72 -0.64 10.98
C LYS A 123 0.64 -0.74 9.46
N PHE A 124 -0.07 0.21 8.87
CA PHE A 124 -0.28 0.29 7.43
C PHE A 124 0.44 1.51 6.85
N ALA A 125 1.06 1.31 5.68
CA ALA A 125 1.70 2.38 4.92
C ALA A 125 1.34 2.34 3.45
N ALA A 126 1.37 3.49 2.79
CA ALA A 126 1.24 3.61 1.34
C ALA A 126 2.12 4.75 0.82
N LEU A 127 2.67 4.59 -0.41
CA LEU A 127 3.39 5.70 -1.05
C LEU A 127 2.46 6.88 -1.29
N ILE A 128 1.22 6.58 -1.71
CA ILE A 128 0.17 7.57 -1.96
C ILE A 128 -1.08 7.22 -1.15
N HIS A 129 -1.62 8.19 -0.44
CA HIS A 129 -2.90 8.12 0.23
C HIS A 129 -3.94 8.99 -0.48
N ASN A 130 -5.00 8.36 -0.97
CA ASN A 130 -6.16 9.06 -1.49
C ASN A 130 -7.11 9.41 -0.33
N THR A 131 -7.32 10.70 -0.07
CA THR A 131 -8.06 11.16 1.12
C THR A 131 -9.49 10.63 1.23
N PRO A 132 -10.27 10.39 0.14
CA PRO A 132 -11.57 9.74 0.24
C PRO A 132 -11.52 8.23 0.44
N SER A 133 -10.35 7.61 0.57
CA SER A 133 -10.23 6.18 0.86
C SER A 133 -10.99 5.79 2.14
N LYS A 134 -11.65 4.64 2.11
CA LYS A 134 -12.38 4.08 3.26
C LYS A 134 -11.45 3.49 4.35
N ALA A 135 -10.19 3.26 4.01
CA ALA A 135 -9.18 2.80 4.97
C ALA A 135 -8.20 3.92 5.31
N LYS A 136 -7.89 4.05 6.59
CA LYS A 136 -6.81 4.92 7.04
C LYS A 136 -5.48 4.18 6.98
N VAL A 137 -4.40 4.93 6.74
CA VAL A 137 -3.03 4.43 6.87
C VAL A 137 -2.34 5.14 8.03
N ASP A 138 -1.42 4.43 8.68
CA ASP A 138 -0.62 5.02 9.77
C ASP A 138 0.46 5.95 9.21
N TYR A 139 1.05 5.57 8.07
CA TYR A 139 2.15 6.28 7.44
C TYR A 139 1.94 6.40 5.93
N HIS A 140 2.25 7.55 5.35
CA HIS A 140 2.18 7.73 3.91
C HIS A 140 3.17 8.80 3.41
N GLY A 141 3.50 8.71 2.12
CA GLY A 141 4.34 9.70 1.45
C GLY A 141 3.51 10.88 0.95
N TYR A 142 2.82 10.69 -0.17
CA TYR A 142 2.02 11.73 -0.82
C TYR A 142 0.54 11.56 -0.51
N THR A 143 -0.18 12.68 -0.58
CA THR A 143 -1.64 12.71 -0.47
C THR A 143 -2.24 13.22 -1.77
N ILE A 144 -3.30 12.57 -2.23
CA ILE A 144 -4.12 12.99 -3.36
C ILE A 144 -5.60 13.00 -2.97
N ASP A 145 -6.42 13.68 -3.76
CA ASP A 145 -7.87 13.67 -3.61
C ASP A 145 -8.51 13.46 -4.99
N LYS A 146 -8.79 12.19 -5.31
CA LYS A 146 -9.39 11.82 -6.59
C LYS A 146 -10.84 12.26 -6.75
N SER A 147 -11.53 12.63 -5.67
CA SER A 147 -12.87 13.19 -5.74
C SER A 147 -12.88 14.60 -6.32
N LYS A 148 -11.79 15.34 -6.11
CA LYS A 148 -11.60 16.71 -6.62
C LYS A 148 -10.81 16.75 -7.92
N ASN A 149 -9.82 15.87 -8.06
CA ASN A 149 -8.98 15.76 -9.24
C ASN A 149 -8.83 14.30 -9.66
N PRO A 150 -9.76 13.76 -10.45
CA PRO A 150 -9.70 12.38 -10.91
C PRO A 150 -8.45 12.13 -11.74
N VAL A 151 -7.56 11.27 -11.25
CA VAL A 151 -6.32 10.86 -11.94
C VAL A 151 -6.14 9.36 -11.83
N TRP A 152 -5.51 8.78 -12.85
CA TRP A 152 -4.96 7.42 -12.80
C TRP A 152 -3.46 7.52 -12.55
N VAL A 153 -3.02 7.10 -11.37
CA VAL A 153 -1.59 7.07 -11.05
C VAL A 153 -0.96 5.87 -11.74
N VAL A 154 0.09 6.15 -12.51
CA VAL A 154 0.87 5.12 -13.22
C VAL A 154 2.22 5.00 -12.54
N PHE A 155 2.50 3.85 -11.96
CA PHE A 155 3.78 3.57 -11.31
C PHE A 155 4.82 3.06 -12.31
N PRO A 156 6.13 3.27 -12.04
CA PRO A 156 7.19 2.89 -12.97
C PRO A 156 7.25 1.40 -13.31
N TRP A 157 6.71 0.55 -12.45
CA TRP A 157 6.66 -0.91 -12.64
C TRP A 157 5.43 -1.42 -13.38
N GLU A 158 4.50 -0.55 -13.80
CA GLU A 158 3.27 -0.94 -14.48
C GLU A 158 3.34 -0.85 -16.00
N GLU A 159 4.11 0.08 -16.55
CA GLU A 159 4.21 0.32 -17.99
C GLU A 159 5.66 0.24 -18.49
N TRP A 160 5.93 -0.72 -19.38
CA TRP A 160 7.26 -0.99 -19.92
C TRP A 160 7.55 -0.31 -21.27
N ASP A 161 6.50 0.03 -22.01
CA ASP A 161 6.59 0.49 -23.40
C ASP A 161 6.55 2.03 -23.52
N LYS A 162 7.34 2.72 -22.72
CA LYS A 162 7.45 4.19 -22.77
C LYS A 162 8.85 4.68 -23.02
#